data_3a6209af9c60d9e8a58ec9cbd0729f25
#
_entry.id   3a6209af9c60d9e8a58ec9cbd0729f25
#
_cell.length_a   1.000
_cell.length_b   1.000
_cell.length_c   1.000
_cell.angle_alpha   90.00
_cell.angle_beta   90.00
_cell.angle_gamma   90.00
#
_symmetry.space_group_name_H-M   'P 1'
#
loop_
_entity.id
_entity.type
_entity.pdbx_description
1 polymer ?
#
loop_
_entity_poly.entity_id
_entity_poly.type
_entity_poly.pdbx_seq_one_letter_code
_entity_poly.pdbx_strand_id
1 'polypeptide(L)'
;MVGALCSAFILSFFLSFTDFGIPVSIAGQYDVIATELYTTMMGAVPDFGRGAVIAMAMLVPSIASVMLLKYVERFNFRYNRINYQPPARNRVRDALFAGYYVIIAAVLLSVFAVMFVVPFVEQWPYKPVFTLDVISRILSDSVVWEVYGNSVGVALASAVTGTLLCYAAAMVNARSQLKGWCRTTMDSFAMLTNTVPGMVLGIGFLFAMSGTMLANTFAILVLVNLVHFFTSPYLMATSALSKMNAGWETTGALMGDSWLKTVMRVVVPNSAATLWQMFQYMFVSSMVTISAVVFLSGARTMLITRKIKELQYFEKFEEIFVLSLLIFFTNVAVKLICDALAERARKNPQGGLIQSIMRRLSSSRTPTLSTVSTGA
;
A
#
# COMPACT_ATOMS: atom_id res chain seq x y z
N MET A 1 -3.87 -8.63 -27.70
CA MET A 1 -2.70 -7.85 -27.29
C MET A 1 -2.95 -6.34 -27.25
N VAL A 2 -3.69 -5.77 -28.22
CA VAL A 2 -3.96 -4.30 -28.27
C VAL A 2 -4.63 -3.80 -26.98
N GLY A 3 -5.66 -4.47 -26.47
CA GLY A 3 -6.33 -4.07 -25.23
C GLY A 3 -5.40 -4.03 -24.01
N ALA A 4 -4.50 -5.02 -23.87
CA ALA A 4 -3.51 -5.03 -22.78
C ALA A 4 -2.49 -3.89 -22.89
N LEU A 5 -2.03 -3.58 -24.11
CA LEU A 5 -1.13 -2.44 -24.35
C LEU A 5 -1.81 -1.11 -24.06
N CYS A 6 -3.06 -0.93 -24.51
CA CYS A 6 -3.85 0.27 -24.19
C CYS A 6 -4.07 0.41 -22.67
N SER A 7 -4.41 -0.68 -21.97
CA SER A 7 -4.56 -0.65 -20.50
C SER A 7 -3.26 -0.30 -19.80
N ALA A 8 -2.13 -0.86 -20.25
CA ALA A 8 -0.82 -0.54 -19.69
C ALA A 8 -0.44 0.93 -19.92
N PHE A 9 -0.69 1.47 -21.11
CA PHE A 9 -0.44 2.88 -21.44
C PHE A 9 -1.28 3.83 -20.54
N ILE A 10 -2.59 3.58 -20.45
CA ILE A 10 -3.49 4.40 -19.65
C ILE A 10 -3.09 4.38 -18.16
N LEU A 11 -2.75 3.20 -17.65
CA LEU A 11 -2.31 3.05 -16.26
C LEU A 11 -0.98 3.77 -16.01
N SER A 12 -0.01 3.64 -16.91
CA SER A 12 1.28 4.33 -16.81
C SER A 12 1.11 5.84 -16.88
N PHE A 13 0.26 6.33 -17.80
CA PHE A 13 -0.07 7.76 -17.87
C PHE A 13 -0.69 8.26 -16.57
N PHE A 14 -1.69 7.55 -16.02
CA PHE A 14 -2.33 7.92 -14.76
C PHE A 14 -1.34 7.98 -13.61
N LEU A 15 -0.51 6.95 -13.44
CA LEU A 15 0.49 6.89 -12.37
C LEU A 15 1.52 8.02 -12.50
N SER A 16 2.03 8.28 -13.72
CA SER A 16 2.99 9.36 -13.97
C SER A 16 2.39 10.74 -13.76
N PHE A 17 1.13 10.97 -14.19
CA PHE A 17 0.45 12.25 -14.06
C PHE A 17 0.13 12.61 -12.60
N THR A 18 -0.15 11.62 -11.77
CA THR A 18 -0.51 11.80 -10.36
C THR A 18 0.68 11.72 -9.40
N ASP A 19 1.85 11.34 -9.91
CA ASP A 19 3.05 11.22 -9.09
C ASP A 19 3.57 12.59 -8.63
N PHE A 20 3.94 12.66 -7.37
CA PHE A 20 4.55 13.82 -6.74
C PHE A 20 6.02 13.56 -6.38
N GLY A 21 6.31 12.37 -5.88
CA GLY A 21 7.59 12.05 -5.28
C GLY A 21 8.77 12.19 -6.24
N ILE A 22 8.64 11.58 -7.42
CA ILE A 22 9.70 11.61 -8.44
C ILE A 22 9.86 13.02 -9.03
N PRO A 23 8.80 13.68 -9.54
CA PRO A 23 8.93 15.03 -10.09
C PRO A 23 9.54 16.03 -9.11
N VAL A 24 9.08 16.05 -7.87
CA VAL A 24 9.60 16.99 -6.87
C VAL A 24 11.09 16.76 -6.56
N SER A 25 11.57 15.56 -6.85
CA SER A 25 12.98 15.19 -6.58
C SER A 25 13.92 15.48 -7.75
N ILE A 26 13.47 15.42 -8.99
CA ILE A 26 14.33 15.47 -10.18
C ILE A 26 13.98 16.56 -11.19
N ALA A 27 12.81 17.18 -11.10
CA ALA A 27 12.33 18.12 -12.11
C ALA A 27 13.09 19.47 -12.13
N GLY A 28 13.84 19.80 -11.09
CA GLY A 28 14.60 21.05 -11.01
C GLY A 28 13.70 22.27 -11.11
N GLN A 29 13.80 23.02 -12.23
CA GLN A 29 12.99 24.22 -12.49
C GLN A 29 11.69 23.93 -13.28
N TYR A 30 11.44 22.67 -13.67
CA TYR A 30 10.24 22.30 -14.39
C TYR A 30 9.15 21.88 -13.40
N ASP A 31 8.06 22.62 -13.37
CA ASP A 31 6.92 22.29 -12.54
C ASP A 31 5.96 21.37 -13.27
N VAL A 32 5.57 20.29 -12.61
CA VAL A 32 4.42 19.49 -12.98
C VAL A 32 3.24 19.87 -12.10
N ILE A 33 2.02 19.51 -12.51
CA ILE A 33 0.81 19.91 -11.78
C ILE A 33 0.83 19.52 -10.29
N ALA A 34 1.47 18.39 -9.97
CA ALA A 34 1.61 17.92 -8.60
C ALA A 34 2.61 18.77 -7.79
N THR A 35 3.72 19.22 -8.38
CA THR A 35 4.68 20.11 -7.72
C THR A 35 4.10 21.53 -7.57
N GLU A 36 3.41 22.05 -8.58
CA GLU A 36 2.70 23.34 -8.50
C GLU A 36 1.63 23.32 -7.41
N LEU A 37 0.88 22.24 -7.28
CA LEU A 37 -0.07 22.06 -6.20
C LEU A 37 0.61 22.15 -4.83
N TYR A 38 1.74 21.46 -4.67
CA TYR A 38 2.51 21.47 -3.42
C TYR A 38 3.04 22.88 -3.10
N THR A 39 3.66 23.55 -4.05
CA THR A 39 4.23 24.89 -3.85
C THR A 39 3.16 25.96 -3.58
N THR A 40 2.00 25.85 -4.24
CA THR A 40 0.85 26.71 -3.98
C THR A 40 0.28 26.55 -2.57
N MET A 41 0.25 25.31 -2.05
CA MET A 41 -0.33 24.98 -0.75
C MET A 41 0.65 25.14 0.43
N MET A 42 1.94 24.90 0.20
CA MET A 42 2.98 24.81 1.24
C MET A 42 4.11 25.82 1.02
N GLY A 43 4.01 26.70 0.04
CA GLY A 43 4.98 27.75 -0.22
C GLY A 43 5.00 28.84 0.86
N ALA A 44 5.84 29.85 0.67
CA ALA A 44 6.02 30.96 1.63
C ALA A 44 4.70 31.72 1.91
N VAL A 45 3.83 31.82 0.92
CA VAL A 45 2.47 32.40 1.05
C VAL A 45 1.48 31.36 0.53
N PRO A 46 0.86 30.56 1.42
CA PRO A 46 -0.09 29.53 1.01
C PRO A 46 -1.36 30.14 0.39
N ASP A 47 -1.74 29.67 -0.80
CA ASP A 47 -3.00 30.01 -1.46
C ASP A 47 -3.89 28.77 -1.55
N PHE A 48 -4.75 28.60 -0.55
CA PHE A 48 -5.66 27.46 -0.46
C PHE A 48 -6.72 27.46 -1.55
N GLY A 49 -7.16 28.65 -2.03
CA GLY A 49 -8.15 28.76 -3.09
C GLY A 49 -7.59 28.28 -4.43
N ARG A 50 -6.42 28.77 -4.81
CA ARG A 50 -5.73 28.34 -6.02
C ARG A 50 -5.34 26.85 -5.94
N GLY A 51 -4.86 26.40 -4.79
CA GLY A 51 -4.53 24.99 -4.56
C GLY A 51 -5.75 24.07 -4.73
N ALA A 52 -6.92 24.46 -4.24
CA ALA A 52 -8.16 23.70 -4.45
C ALA A 52 -8.54 23.59 -5.93
N VAL A 53 -8.38 24.66 -6.71
CA VAL A 53 -8.64 24.64 -8.17
C VAL A 53 -7.68 23.69 -8.89
N ILE A 54 -6.38 23.74 -8.56
CA ILE A 54 -5.37 22.83 -9.14
C ILE A 54 -5.70 21.38 -8.78
N ALA A 55 -6.07 21.11 -7.52
CA ALA A 55 -6.49 19.78 -7.07
C ALA A 55 -7.71 19.25 -7.86
N MET A 56 -8.71 20.08 -8.08
CA MET A 56 -9.87 19.75 -8.92
C MET A 56 -9.46 19.49 -10.38
N ALA A 57 -8.55 20.30 -10.93
CA ALA A 57 -8.03 20.09 -12.28
C ALA A 57 -7.30 18.73 -12.42
N MET A 58 -6.58 18.27 -11.39
CA MET A 58 -5.95 16.94 -11.37
C MET A 58 -6.95 15.79 -11.38
N LEU A 59 -8.18 15.99 -10.85
CA LEU A 59 -9.20 14.95 -10.85
C LEU A 59 -9.72 14.63 -12.25
N VAL A 60 -9.77 15.60 -13.15
CA VAL A 60 -10.36 15.44 -14.49
C VAL A 60 -9.61 14.38 -15.31
N PRO A 61 -8.29 14.46 -15.54
CA PRO A 61 -7.56 13.41 -16.25
C PRO A 61 -7.56 12.08 -15.49
N SER A 62 -7.58 12.12 -14.15
CA SER A 62 -7.61 10.91 -13.31
C SER A 62 -8.91 10.13 -13.51
N ILE A 63 -10.05 10.79 -13.45
CA ILE A 63 -11.37 10.19 -13.71
C ILE A 63 -11.46 9.70 -15.15
N ALA A 64 -11.01 10.52 -16.12
CA ALA A 64 -11.00 10.14 -17.54
C ALA A 64 -10.16 8.89 -17.78
N SER A 65 -8.97 8.78 -17.17
CA SER A 65 -8.09 7.61 -17.29
C SER A 65 -8.76 6.35 -16.75
N VAL A 66 -9.43 6.41 -15.59
CA VAL A 66 -10.12 5.25 -15.01
C VAL A 66 -11.34 4.84 -15.84
N MET A 67 -12.10 5.81 -16.36
CA MET A 67 -13.23 5.52 -17.27
C MET A 67 -12.74 4.85 -18.55
N LEU A 68 -11.65 5.37 -19.13
CA LEU A 68 -11.06 4.80 -20.34
C LEU A 68 -10.49 3.40 -20.11
N LEU A 69 -9.84 3.18 -18.95
CA LEU A 69 -9.36 1.85 -18.55
C LEU A 69 -10.50 0.84 -18.46
N LYS A 70 -11.60 1.17 -17.78
CA LYS A 70 -12.81 0.33 -17.70
C LYS A 70 -13.42 0.06 -19.08
N TYR A 71 -13.41 1.04 -19.96
CA TYR A 71 -13.88 0.88 -21.34
C TYR A 71 -13.01 -0.09 -22.14
N VAL A 72 -11.69 0.05 -22.07
CA VAL A 72 -10.73 -0.82 -22.75
C VAL A 72 -10.75 -2.25 -22.19
N GLU A 73 -10.94 -2.43 -20.88
CA GLU A 73 -11.06 -3.75 -20.26
C GLU A 73 -12.21 -4.59 -20.82
N ARG A 74 -13.28 -3.96 -21.34
CA ARG A 74 -14.40 -4.67 -22.02
C ARG A 74 -13.93 -5.41 -23.27
N PHE A 75 -12.87 -4.95 -23.92
CA PHE A 75 -12.29 -5.59 -25.10
C PHE A 75 -11.19 -6.61 -24.76
N ASN A 76 -10.86 -6.77 -23.49
CA ASN A 76 -9.92 -7.79 -23.04
C ASN A 76 -10.64 -9.14 -22.93
N PHE A 77 -10.63 -9.89 -24.04
CA PHE A 77 -11.16 -11.25 -24.06
C PHE A 77 -10.31 -12.15 -23.15
N ARG A 78 -10.94 -12.69 -22.11
CA ARG A 78 -10.32 -13.75 -21.30
C ARG A 78 -10.40 -15.05 -22.08
N TYR A 79 -9.32 -15.43 -22.75
CA TYR A 79 -9.19 -16.75 -23.33
C TYR A 79 -9.06 -17.79 -22.22
N ASN A 80 -10.13 -18.55 -21.96
CA ASN A 80 -10.13 -19.62 -20.97
C ASN A 80 -9.34 -20.88 -21.39
N ARG A 81 -8.86 -20.95 -22.62
CA ARG A 81 -8.05 -22.06 -23.15
C ARG A 81 -6.86 -21.48 -23.89
N ILE A 82 -5.73 -21.40 -23.22
CA ILE A 82 -4.45 -21.16 -23.85
C ILE A 82 -3.90 -22.53 -24.22
N ASN A 83 -4.01 -22.92 -25.51
CA ASN A 83 -3.17 -23.96 -26.04
C ASN A 83 -1.75 -23.38 -26.10
N TYR A 84 -0.95 -23.70 -25.09
CA TYR A 84 0.46 -23.30 -25.07
C TYR A 84 1.19 -24.08 -26.15
N GLN A 85 1.45 -23.45 -27.29
CA GLN A 85 2.45 -23.90 -28.25
C GLN A 85 3.76 -23.20 -27.91
N PRO A 86 4.79 -23.94 -27.48
CA PRO A 86 6.10 -23.32 -27.25
C PRO A 86 6.58 -22.70 -28.58
N PRO A 87 6.99 -21.40 -28.56
CA PRO A 87 7.47 -20.76 -29.77
C PRO A 87 8.70 -21.48 -30.31
N ALA A 88 8.79 -21.63 -31.61
CA ALA A 88 9.96 -22.21 -32.27
C ALA A 88 11.23 -21.46 -31.84
N ARG A 89 12.28 -22.20 -31.48
CA ARG A 89 13.55 -21.65 -30.99
C ARG A 89 14.22 -20.85 -32.10
N ASN A 90 14.36 -19.55 -31.91
CA ASN A 90 15.04 -18.65 -32.85
C ASN A 90 16.14 -17.89 -32.07
N ARG A 91 17.40 -18.26 -32.31
CA ARG A 91 18.55 -17.70 -31.58
C ARG A 91 18.68 -16.19 -31.71
N VAL A 92 18.38 -15.64 -32.89
CA VAL A 92 18.49 -14.19 -33.13
C VAL A 92 17.41 -13.44 -32.32
N ARG A 93 16.16 -13.86 -32.45
CA ARG A 93 15.06 -13.28 -31.67
C ARG A 93 15.33 -13.37 -30.16
N ASP A 94 15.73 -14.56 -29.69
CA ASP A 94 15.93 -14.81 -28.26
C ASP A 94 17.12 -13.99 -27.73
N ALA A 95 18.20 -13.80 -28.53
CA ALA A 95 19.32 -12.93 -28.19
C ALA A 95 18.94 -11.44 -28.13
N LEU A 96 18.10 -10.97 -29.09
CA LEU A 96 17.62 -9.58 -29.07
C LEU A 96 16.75 -9.29 -27.84
N PHE A 97 15.82 -10.18 -27.50
CA PHE A 97 15.00 -10.02 -26.29
C PHE A 97 15.83 -10.14 -25.01
N ALA A 98 16.82 -11.03 -24.97
CA ALA A 98 17.75 -11.14 -23.84
C ALA A 98 18.57 -9.84 -23.69
N GLY A 99 19.11 -9.29 -24.77
CA GLY A 99 19.83 -8.02 -24.78
C GLY A 99 18.97 -6.87 -24.27
N TYR A 100 17.74 -6.75 -24.77
CA TYR A 100 16.77 -5.74 -24.32
C TYR A 100 16.48 -5.88 -22.81
N TYR A 101 16.26 -7.12 -22.32
CA TYR A 101 16.05 -7.38 -20.92
C TYR A 101 17.25 -7.00 -20.04
N VAL A 102 18.48 -7.34 -20.49
CA VAL A 102 19.73 -6.98 -19.80
C VAL A 102 19.89 -5.46 -19.69
N ILE A 103 19.59 -4.71 -20.77
CA ILE A 103 19.66 -3.25 -20.76
C ILE A 103 18.68 -2.67 -19.71
N ILE A 104 17.43 -3.11 -19.75
CA ILE A 104 16.43 -2.66 -18.75
C ILE A 104 16.87 -3.02 -17.33
N ALA A 105 17.33 -4.25 -17.11
CA ALA A 105 17.82 -4.69 -15.82
C ALA A 105 19.02 -3.85 -15.35
N ALA A 106 19.96 -3.53 -16.23
CA ALA A 106 21.11 -2.69 -15.91
C ALA A 106 20.70 -1.26 -15.51
N VAL A 107 19.76 -0.65 -16.25
CA VAL A 107 19.21 0.67 -15.91
C VAL A 107 18.51 0.65 -14.55
N LEU A 108 17.66 -0.34 -14.27
CA LEU A 108 17.00 -0.47 -12.98
C LEU A 108 18.00 -0.70 -11.84
N LEU A 109 18.96 -1.60 -12.04
CA LEU A 109 19.98 -1.91 -11.03
C LEU A 109 20.93 -0.73 -10.77
N SER A 110 21.18 0.14 -11.75
CA SER A 110 22.03 1.33 -11.56
C SER A 110 21.46 2.28 -10.49
N VAL A 111 20.14 2.46 -10.45
CA VAL A 111 19.47 3.27 -9.42
C VAL A 111 19.69 2.68 -8.02
N PHE A 112 19.54 1.36 -7.88
CA PHE A 112 19.84 0.68 -6.62
C PHE A 112 21.31 0.75 -6.27
N ALA A 113 22.24 0.62 -7.24
CA ALA A 113 23.66 0.75 -7.00
C ALA A 113 24.01 2.14 -6.41
N VAL A 114 23.46 3.21 -6.95
CA VAL A 114 23.63 4.57 -6.40
C VAL A 114 23.08 4.64 -4.97
N MET A 115 21.88 4.12 -4.73
CA MET A 115 21.26 4.11 -3.40
C MET A 115 22.14 3.38 -2.35
N PHE A 116 22.84 2.31 -2.75
CA PHE A 116 23.72 1.57 -1.85
C PHE A 116 25.13 2.15 -1.72
N VAL A 117 25.60 2.93 -2.69
CA VAL A 117 26.96 3.48 -2.70
C VAL A 117 27.02 4.86 -2.02
N VAL A 118 26.09 5.75 -2.32
CA VAL A 118 26.11 7.15 -1.86
C VAL A 118 26.18 7.30 -0.33
N PRO A 119 25.50 6.50 0.50
CA PRO A 119 25.62 6.58 1.96
C PRO A 119 27.04 6.39 2.53
N PHE A 120 27.91 5.75 1.75
CA PHE A 120 29.29 5.46 2.13
C PHE A 120 30.29 6.45 1.52
N VAL A 121 29.84 7.58 0.99
CA VAL A 121 30.66 8.60 0.35
C VAL A 121 30.58 9.91 1.12
N GLU A 122 31.70 10.63 1.25
CA GLU A 122 31.79 11.90 2.02
C GLU A 122 30.87 12.97 1.42
N GLN A 123 30.95 13.15 0.09
CA GLN A 123 30.13 14.12 -0.66
C GLN A 123 29.95 13.68 -2.11
N TRP A 124 28.77 13.28 -2.46
CA TRP A 124 28.42 12.86 -3.82
C TRP A 124 27.99 14.08 -4.67
N PRO A 125 28.43 14.21 -5.96
CA PRO A 125 29.43 13.39 -6.67
C PRO A 125 30.86 13.97 -6.53
N TYR A 126 31.09 15.02 -5.75
CA TYR A 126 32.31 15.86 -5.78
C TYR A 126 33.49 15.24 -5.04
N LYS A 127 33.25 14.51 -3.96
CA LYS A 127 34.28 13.84 -3.16
C LYS A 127 33.91 12.37 -2.91
N PRO A 128 34.19 11.46 -3.84
CA PRO A 128 33.84 10.06 -3.69
C PRO A 128 34.82 9.30 -2.76
N VAL A 129 35.09 9.87 -1.62
CA VAL A 129 35.94 9.24 -0.57
C VAL A 129 35.02 8.37 0.30
N PHE A 130 35.42 7.12 0.49
CA PHE A 130 34.67 6.19 1.32
C PHE A 130 34.76 6.60 2.80
N THR A 131 33.60 6.78 3.43
CA THR A 131 33.46 7.11 4.85
C THR A 131 32.23 6.48 5.47
N LEU A 132 32.25 6.28 6.78
CA LEU A 132 31.10 5.88 7.58
C LEU A 132 30.53 7.02 8.43
N ASP A 133 31.12 8.21 8.33
CA ASP A 133 30.78 9.35 9.21
C ASP A 133 29.34 9.80 9.00
N VAL A 134 28.86 9.83 7.75
CA VAL A 134 27.47 10.21 7.44
C VAL A 134 26.49 9.24 8.10
N ILE A 135 26.73 7.93 7.97
CA ILE A 135 25.89 6.90 8.56
C ILE A 135 25.91 7.01 10.09
N SER A 136 27.12 7.14 10.69
CA SER A 136 27.24 7.24 12.14
C SER A 136 26.54 8.47 12.69
N ARG A 137 26.67 9.63 12.02
CA ARG A 137 26.01 10.88 12.38
C ARG A 137 24.48 10.74 12.35
N ILE A 138 23.91 10.19 11.27
CA ILE A 138 22.47 10.00 11.11
C ILE A 138 21.92 9.00 12.13
N LEU A 139 22.63 7.90 12.36
CA LEU A 139 22.20 6.89 13.33
C LEU A 139 22.37 7.34 14.79
N SER A 140 23.18 8.36 15.04
CA SER A 140 23.34 8.97 16.38
C SER A 140 22.33 10.09 16.63
N ASP A 141 21.60 10.56 15.62
CA ASP A 141 20.60 11.62 15.75
C ASP A 141 19.29 11.09 16.33
N SER A 142 18.94 11.56 17.54
CA SER A 142 17.69 11.17 18.21
C SER A 142 16.45 11.59 17.44
N VAL A 143 16.47 12.71 16.72
CA VAL A 143 15.36 13.19 15.90
C VAL A 143 15.06 12.22 14.76
N VAL A 144 16.09 11.63 14.16
CA VAL A 144 15.91 10.61 13.11
C VAL A 144 15.17 9.39 13.65
N TRP A 145 15.54 8.92 14.83
CA TRP A 145 14.86 7.76 15.45
C TRP A 145 13.43 8.05 15.87
N GLU A 146 13.14 9.27 16.34
CA GLU A 146 11.77 9.70 16.62
C GLU A 146 10.91 9.68 15.36
N VAL A 147 11.38 10.32 14.28
CA VAL A 147 10.67 10.39 13.00
C VAL A 147 10.52 9.01 12.35
N TYR A 148 11.55 8.17 12.45
CA TYR A 148 11.49 6.77 12.01
C TYR A 148 10.47 5.97 12.81
N GLY A 149 10.49 6.09 14.13
CA GLY A 149 9.53 5.44 15.02
C GLY A 149 8.08 5.85 14.73
N ASN A 150 7.84 7.15 14.47
CA ASN A 150 6.55 7.67 14.04
C ASN A 150 6.09 7.01 12.74
N SER A 151 6.99 6.88 11.76
CA SER A 151 6.68 6.28 10.45
C SER A 151 6.35 4.80 10.58
N VAL A 152 7.14 4.04 11.34
CA VAL A 152 6.88 2.61 11.61
C VAL A 152 5.56 2.45 12.37
N GLY A 153 5.30 3.31 13.37
CA GLY A 153 4.06 3.30 14.15
C GLY A 153 2.82 3.54 13.28
N VAL A 154 2.86 4.57 12.42
CA VAL A 154 1.77 4.87 11.46
C VAL A 154 1.61 3.73 10.45
N ALA A 155 2.71 3.21 9.89
CA ALA A 155 2.65 2.12 8.93
C ALA A 155 2.06 0.84 9.57
N LEU A 156 2.46 0.51 10.81
CA LEU A 156 1.93 -0.65 11.53
C LEU A 156 0.44 -0.48 11.86
N ALA A 157 0.06 0.69 12.37
CA ALA A 157 -1.35 0.99 12.66
C ALA A 157 -2.21 0.94 11.39
N SER A 158 -1.73 1.52 10.28
CA SER A 158 -2.40 1.46 8.97
C SER A 158 -2.49 0.03 8.45
N ALA A 159 -1.44 -0.79 8.62
CA ALA A 159 -1.42 -2.18 8.17
C ALA A 159 -2.44 -3.03 8.95
N VAL A 160 -2.51 -2.89 10.26
CA VAL A 160 -3.46 -3.64 11.09
C VAL A 160 -4.89 -3.20 10.79
N THR A 161 -5.19 -1.91 10.91
CA THR A 161 -6.55 -1.37 10.72
C THR A 161 -7.03 -1.56 9.29
N GLY A 162 -6.16 -1.29 8.29
CA GLY A 162 -6.47 -1.43 6.88
C GLY A 162 -6.72 -2.88 6.48
N THR A 163 -5.90 -3.83 6.93
CA THR A 163 -6.13 -5.26 6.68
C THR A 163 -7.46 -5.70 7.26
N LEU A 164 -7.78 -5.33 8.49
CA LEU A 164 -9.03 -5.72 9.13
C LEU A 164 -10.25 -5.14 8.41
N LEU A 165 -10.23 -3.84 8.09
CA LEU A 165 -11.35 -3.16 7.45
C LEU A 165 -11.55 -3.62 5.99
N CYS A 166 -10.47 -3.71 5.20
CA CYS A 166 -10.55 -4.18 3.82
C CYS A 166 -11.02 -5.65 3.76
N TYR A 167 -10.52 -6.49 4.66
CA TYR A 167 -10.95 -7.88 4.73
C TYR A 167 -12.41 -8.01 5.16
N ALA A 168 -12.86 -7.25 6.17
CA ALA A 168 -14.26 -7.24 6.60
C ALA A 168 -15.18 -6.76 5.48
N ALA A 169 -14.82 -5.69 4.76
CA ALA A 169 -15.58 -5.20 3.62
C ALA A 169 -15.67 -6.24 2.50
N ALA A 170 -14.53 -6.86 2.14
CA ALA A 170 -14.48 -7.92 1.13
C ALA A 170 -15.28 -9.17 1.56
N MET A 171 -15.23 -9.53 2.85
CA MET A 171 -16.00 -10.64 3.41
C MET A 171 -17.50 -10.41 3.26
N VAL A 172 -17.96 -9.22 3.63
CA VAL A 172 -19.37 -8.84 3.48
C VAL A 172 -19.77 -8.86 2.02
N ASN A 173 -18.95 -8.33 1.12
CA ASN A 173 -19.26 -8.29 -0.30
C ASN A 173 -19.24 -9.68 -0.96
N ALA A 174 -18.22 -10.50 -0.70
CA ALA A 174 -18.02 -11.79 -1.38
C ALA A 174 -18.82 -12.95 -0.77
N ARG A 175 -19.11 -12.92 0.55
CA ARG A 175 -19.60 -14.09 1.31
C ARG A 175 -20.94 -13.87 2.01
N SER A 176 -21.52 -12.65 1.98
CA SER A 176 -22.85 -12.43 2.52
C SER A 176 -23.92 -12.50 1.43
N GLN A 177 -25.17 -12.65 1.84
CA GLN A 177 -26.33 -12.69 0.94
C GLN A 177 -26.86 -11.28 0.59
N LEU A 178 -25.95 -10.34 0.29
CA LEU A 178 -26.32 -8.99 -0.11
C LEU A 178 -26.99 -8.97 -1.49
N LYS A 179 -27.94 -8.04 -1.66
CA LYS A 179 -28.56 -7.75 -2.96
C LYS A 179 -27.49 -7.28 -3.95
N GLY A 180 -27.62 -7.62 -5.22
CA GLY A 180 -26.64 -7.32 -6.26
C GLY A 180 -26.28 -5.84 -6.35
N TRP A 181 -27.24 -4.93 -6.19
CA TRP A 181 -26.97 -3.50 -6.21
C TRP A 181 -26.07 -3.04 -5.06
N CYS A 182 -26.23 -3.62 -3.85
CA CYS A 182 -25.35 -3.31 -2.71
C CYS A 182 -23.92 -3.74 -2.99
N ARG A 183 -23.72 -4.92 -3.60
CA ARG A 183 -22.37 -5.38 -4.01
C ARG A 183 -21.73 -4.44 -5.00
N THR A 184 -22.46 -4.08 -6.07
CA THR A 184 -21.96 -3.15 -7.08
C THR A 184 -21.59 -1.78 -6.48
N THR A 185 -22.41 -1.29 -5.53
CA THR A 185 -22.13 -0.03 -4.85
C THR A 185 -20.86 -0.12 -3.99
N MET A 186 -20.70 -1.20 -3.21
CA MET A 186 -19.48 -1.41 -2.40
C MET A 186 -18.24 -1.53 -3.27
N ASP A 187 -18.30 -2.27 -4.38
CA ASP A 187 -17.19 -2.37 -5.33
C ASP A 187 -16.87 -1.02 -5.96
N SER A 188 -17.88 -0.23 -6.30
CA SER A 188 -17.68 1.11 -6.86
C SER A 188 -17.01 2.06 -5.87
N PHE A 189 -17.44 2.07 -4.60
CA PHE A 189 -16.78 2.86 -3.56
C PHE A 189 -15.34 2.41 -3.30
N ALA A 190 -15.11 1.10 -3.24
CA ALA A 190 -13.76 0.57 -3.07
C ALA A 190 -12.81 0.97 -4.22
N MET A 191 -13.35 1.08 -5.45
CA MET A 191 -12.57 1.50 -6.62
C MET A 191 -12.34 3.02 -6.68
N LEU A 192 -13.22 3.84 -6.08
CA LEU A 192 -13.09 5.29 -6.08
C LEU A 192 -11.79 5.76 -5.45
N THR A 193 -11.35 5.11 -4.39
CA THR A 193 -10.14 5.51 -3.66
C THR A 193 -8.88 5.42 -4.53
N ASN A 194 -8.84 4.51 -5.48
CA ASN A 194 -7.73 4.38 -6.45
C ASN A 194 -7.79 5.43 -7.59
N THR A 195 -8.92 6.12 -7.73
CA THR A 195 -9.12 7.13 -8.79
C THR A 195 -8.61 8.50 -8.36
N VAL A 196 -8.61 8.76 -7.03
CA VAL A 196 -8.23 10.06 -6.48
C VAL A 196 -6.72 10.12 -6.27
N PRO A 197 -6.00 11.10 -6.88
CA PRO A 197 -4.59 11.28 -6.62
C PRO A 197 -4.30 11.50 -5.13
N GLY A 198 -3.20 10.92 -4.62
CA GLY A 198 -2.86 10.99 -3.20
C GLY A 198 -2.78 12.41 -2.66
N MET A 199 -2.24 13.35 -3.44
CA MET A 199 -2.16 14.76 -3.04
C MET A 199 -3.54 15.40 -2.90
N VAL A 200 -4.44 15.14 -3.85
CA VAL A 200 -5.82 15.66 -3.80
C VAL A 200 -6.56 15.09 -2.59
N LEU A 201 -6.35 13.81 -2.30
CA LEU A 201 -6.89 13.17 -1.11
C LEU A 201 -6.36 13.83 0.18
N GLY A 202 -5.04 14.08 0.26
CA GLY A 202 -4.41 14.75 1.39
C GLY A 202 -4.99 16.15 1.65
N ILE A 203 -5.19 16.95 0.60
CA ILE A 203 -5.81 18.27 0.69
C ILE A 203 -7.29 18.17 1.10
N GLY A 204 -8.02 17.20 0.54
CA GLY A 204 -9.40 16.95 0.95
C GLY A 204 -9.52 16.66 2.45
N PHE A 205 -8.63 15.82 2.98
CA PHE A 205 -8.55 15.57 4.42
C PHE A 205 -8.12 16.80 5.22
N LEU A 206 -7.18 17.60 4.71
CA LEU A 206 -6.76 18.84 5.36
C LEU A 206 -7.95 19.78 5.56
N PHE A 207 -8.74 20.02 4.52
CA PHE A 207 -9.92 20.89 4.62
C PHE A 207 -11.05 20.29 5.46
N ALA A 208 -11.34 19.00 5.28
CA ALA A 208 -12.42 18.33 6.00
C ALA A 208 -12.14 18.21 7.50
N MET A 209 -10.88 18.08 7.90
CA MET A 209 -10.50 17.86 9.29
C MET A 209 -9.87 19.08 9.94
N SER A 210 -9.74 20.20 9.23
CA SER A 210 -9.28 21.48 9.79
C SER A 210 -10.19 21.92 10.94
N GLY A 211 -9.59 22.27 12.07
CA GLY A 211 -10.32 22.65 13.28
C GLY A 211 -10.94 21.51 14.08
N THR A 212 -10.81 20.27 13.66
CA THR A 212 -11.23 19.09 14.43
C THR A 212 -10.13 18.59 15.36
N MET A 213 -10.50 17.73 16.35
CA MET A 213 -9.54 17.09 17.26
C MET A 213 -8.57 16.12 16.53
N LEU A 214 -8.88 15.73 15.29
CA LEU A 214 -8.05 14.83 14.49
C LEU A 214 -6.92 15.58 13.76
N ALA A 215 -7.02 16.90 13.62
CA ALA A 215 -5.98 17.69 12.95
C ALA A 215 -4.62 17.52 13.66
N ASN A 216 -3.56 17.35 12.88
CA ASN A 216 -2.17 17.18 13.37
C ASN A 216 -1.97 15.98 14.32
N THR A 217 -2.76 14.92 14.20
CA THR A 217 -2.63 13.68 14.97
C THR A 217 -2.14 12.51 14.10
N PHE A 218 -1.59 11.47 14.71
CA PHE A 218 -1.28 10.22 14.01
C PHE A 218 -2.54 9.53 13.46
N ALA A 219 -3.70 9.74 14.08
CA ALA A 219 -4.95 9.14 13.64
C ALA A 219 -5.36 9.61 12.24
N ILE A 220 -5.18 10.89 11.90
CA ILE A 220 -5.49 11.37 10.55
C ILE A 220 -4.54 10.78 9.50
N LEU A 221 -3.26 10.56 9.86
CA LEU A 221 -2.29 9.94 8.96
C LEU A 221 -2.63 8.46 8.69
N VAL A 222 -3.07 7.74 9.72
CA VAL A 222 -3.57 6.36 9.56
C VAL A 222 -4.83 6.34 8.70
N LEU A 223 -5.76 7.26 8.95
CA LEU A 223 -7.03 7.33 8.22
C LEU A 223 -6.83 7.64 6.73
N VAL A 224 -5.98 8.61 6.40
CA VAL A 224 -5.68 8.94 5.00
C VAL A 224 -4.98 7.79 4.28
N ASN A 225 -4.03 7.10 4.93
CA ASN A 225 -3.38 5.92 4.37
C ASN A 225 -4.37 4.79 4.12
N LEU A 226 -5.29 4.57 5.06
CA LEU A 226 -6.34 3.56 4.94
C LEU A 226 -7.24 3.82 3.72
N VAL A 227 -7.69 5.06 3.55
CA VAL A 227 -8.51 5.44 2.39
C VAL A 227 -7.70 5.36 1.11
N HIS A 228 -6.47 5.88 1.09
CA HIS A 228 -5.63 5.92 -0.10
C HIS A 228 -5.28 4.54 -0.64
N PHE A 229 -4.97 3.60 0.24
CA PHE A 229 -4.56 2.24 -0.14
C PHE A 229 -5.66 1.19 -0.02
N PHE A 230 -6.93 1.58 0.13
CA PHE A 230 -8.06 0.67 0.37
C PHE A 230 -8.26 -0.34 -0.77
N THR A 231 -8.20 0.11 -2.02
CA THR A 231 -8.60 -0.67 -3.20
C THR A 231 -7.82 -1.97 -3.35
N SER A 232 -6.49 -1.93 -3.27
CA SER A 232 -5.66 -3.11 -3.56
C SER A 232 -5.88 -4.25 -2.55
N PRO A 233 -5.83 -4.04 -1.22
CA PRO A 233 -6.14 -5.08 -0.24
C PRO A 233 -7.57 -5.59 -0.35
N TYR A 234 -8.53 -4.70 -0.62
CA TYR A 234 -9.92 -5.10 -0.85
C TYR A 234 -10.05 -6.08 -2.03
N LEU A 235 -9.41 -5.79 -3.16
CA LEU A 235 -9.40 -6.67 -4.34
C LEU A 235 -8.65 -7.99 -4.06
N MET A 236 -7.54 -7.95 -3.34
CA MET A 236 -6.83 -9.16 -2.92
C MET A 236 -7.74 -10.07 -2.09
N ALA A 237 -8.42 -9.50 -1.10
CA ALA A 237 -9.36 -10.24 -0.25
C ALA A 237 -10.56 -10.77 -1.05
N THR A 238 -11.21 -9.94 -1.86
CA THR A 238 -12.36 -10.33 -2.69
C THR A 238 -11.98 -11.46 -3.65
N SER A 239 -10.81 -11.35 -4.31
CA SER A 239 -10.31 -12.39 -5.21
C SER A 239 -10.00 -13.70 -4.50
N ALA A 240 -9.46 -13.66 -3.29
CA ALA A 240 -9.20 -14.87 -2.51
C ALA A 240 -10.48 -15.52 -2.02
N LEU A 241 -11.40 -14.72 -1.47
CA LEU A 241 -12.68 -15.19 -0.92
C LEU A 241 -13.62 -15.76 -1.98
N SER A 242 -13.65 -15.18 -3.18
CA SER A 242 -14.49 -15.67 -4.28
C SER A 242 -14.03 -17.03 -4.84
N LYS A 243 -12.78 -17.43 -4.63
CA LYS A 243 -12.25 -18.74 -5.04
C LYS A 243 -12.55 -19.84 -4.04
N MET A 244 -13.00 -19.51 -2.83
CA MET A 244 -13.32 -20.49 -1.79
C MET A 244 -14.72 -21.08 -2.01
N ASN A 245 -14.90 -22.35 -1.59
CA ASN A 245 -16.18 -23.04 -1.72
C ASN A 245 -17.28 -22.29 -0.93
N ALA A 246 -18.36 -21.93 -1.63
CA ALA A 246 -19.52 -21.26 -1.03
C ALA A 246 -20.35 -22.19 -0.12
N GLY A 247 -20.18 -23.50 -0.24
CA GLY A 247 -20.90 -24.49 0.58
C GLY A 247 -20.47 -24.53 2.05
N TRP A 248 -19.37 -23.88 2.42
CA TRP A 248 -18.91 -23.92 3.82
C TRP A 248 -19.88 -23.23 4.79
N GLU A 249 -20.47 -22.11 4.40
CA GLU A 249 -21.46 -21.41 5.20
C GLU A 249 -22.77 -22.20 5.28
N THR A 250 -23.19 -22.85 4.19
CA THR A 250 -24.37 -23.72 4.17
C THR A 250 -24.18 -24.93 5.09
N THR A 251 -23.02 -25.59 5.02
CA THR A 251 -22.65 -26.71 5.91
C THR A 251 -22.62 -26.27 7.37
N GLY A 252 -22.02 -25.13 7.66
CA GLY A 252 -21.98 -24.56 9.02
C GLY A 252 -23.39 -24.30 9.57
N ALA A 253 -24.26 -23.71 8.75
CA ALA A 253 -25.69 -23.49 9.11
C ALA A 253 -26.44 -24.78 9.38
N LEU A 254 -26.25 -25.84 8.57
CA LEU A 254 -26.82 -27.16 8.79
C LEU A 254 -26.32 -27.82 10.08
N MET A 255 -25.15 -27.52 10.53
CA MET A 255 -24.54 -27.96 11.80
C MET A 255 -24.96 -27.09 12.99
N GLY A 256 -25.78 -26.06 12.79
CA GLY A 256 -26.22 -25.13 13.84
C GLY A 256 -25.20 -24.04 14.20
N ASP A 257 -24.16 -23.87 13.40
CA ASP A 257 -23.17 -22.81 13.61
C ASP A 257 -23.67 -21.47 13.04
N SER A 258 -23.44 -20.38 13.76
CA SER A 258 -23.71 -19.04 13.24
C SER A 258 -22.73 -18.69 12.11
N TRP A 259 -23.16 -17.83 11.18
CA TRP A 259 -22.32 -17.37 10.07
C TRP A 259 -20.95 -16.86 10.54
N LEU A 260 -20.94 -16.03 11.57
CA LEU A 260 -19.68 -15.47 12.13
C LEU A 260 -18.76 -16.59 12.67
N LYS A 261 -19.32 -17.62 13.30
CA LYS A 261 -18.56 -18.76 13.83
C LYS A 261 -17.93 -19.56 12.67
N THR A 262 -18.65 -19.80 11.60
CA THR A 262 -18.14 -20.47 10.39
C THR A 262 -17.03 -19.62 9.73
N VAL A 263 -17.26 -18.32 9.56
CA VAL A 263 -16.26 -17.40 9.02
C VAL A 263 -14.96 -17.46 9.83
N MET A 264 -15.04 -17.28 11.16
CA MET A 264 -13.86 -17.24 12.02
C MET A 264 -13.12 -18.58 12.13
N ARG A 265 -13.84 -19.71 12.05
CA ARG A 265 -13.24 -21.05 12.18
C ARG A 265 -12.77 -21.66 10.88
N VAL A 266 -13.39 -21.30 9.76
CA VAL A 266 -13.12 -21.93 8.46
C VAL A 266 -12.57 -20.92 7.47
N VAL A 267 -13.26 -19.80 7.20
CA VAL A 267 -12.90 -18.90 6.11
C VAL A 267 -11.62 -18.12 6.44
N VAL A 268 -11.55 -17.52 7.62
CA VAL A 268 -10.37 -16.71 8.05
C VAL A 268 -9.08 -17.53 8.08
N PRO A 269 -9.01 -18.73 8.68
CA PRO A 269 -7.80 -19.55 8.63
C PRO A 269 -7.36 -19.94 7.22
N ASN A 270 -8.32 -20.25 6.34
CA ASN A 270 -8.03 -20.61 4.95
C ASN A 270 -7.60 -19.41 4.10
N SER A 271 -7.91 -18.18 4.51
CA SER A 271 -7.44 -16.94 3.87
C SER A 271 -6.23 -16.30 4.57
N ALA A 272 -5.65 -16.95 5.57
CA ALA A 272 -4.57 -16.39 6.38
C ALA A 272 -3.37 -15.90 5.55
N ALA A 273 -3.01 -16.63 4.49
CA ALA A 273 -1.95 -16.21 3.58
C ALA A 273 -2.28 -14.86 2.90
N THR A 274 -3.54 -14.65 2.50
CA THR A 274 -3.99 -13.39 1.91
C THR A 274 -3.97 -12.26 2.94
N LEU A 275 -4.35 -12.53 4.20
CA LEU A 275 -4.28 -11.53 5.27
C LEU A 275 -2.84 -11.04 5.49
N TRP A 276 -1.84 -11.93 5.48
CA TRP A 276 -0.43 -11.53 5.57
C TRP A 276 0.03 -10.71 4.37
N GLN A 277 -0.42 -11.05 3.16
CA GLN A 277 -0.12 -10.27 1.95
C GLN A 277 -0.77 -8.88 1.98
N MET A 278 -2.01 -8.76 2.47
CA MET A 278 -2.69 -7.48 2.66
C MET A 278 -1.97 -6.61 3.69
N PHE A 279 -1.60 -7.19 4.82
CA PHE A 279 -0.83 -6.50 5.86
C PHE A 279 0.51 -5.97 5.31
N GLN A 280 1.25 -6.82 4.60
CA GLN A 280 2.49 -6.42 3.95
C GLN A 280 2.29 -5.26 2.97
N TYR A 281 1.28 -5.35 2.10
CA TYR A 281 0.98 -4.28 1.15
C TYR A 281 0.68 -2.96 1.85
N MET A 282 -0.19 -2.98 2.86
CA MET A 282 -0.57 -1.79 3.62
C MET A 282 0.63 -1.19 4.37
N PHE A 283 1.46 -2.03 4.99
CA PHE A 283 2.66 -1.57 5.71
C PHE A 283 3.66 -0.89 4.76
N VAL A 284 4.06 -1.59 3.70
CA VAL A 284 5.06 -1.10 2.74
C VAL A 284 4.57 0.18 2.07
N SER A 285 3.32 0.22 1.63
CA SER A 285 2.74 1.40 0.98
C SER A 285 2.66 2.59 1.93
N SER A 286 2.25 2.39 3.19
CA SER A 286 2.19 3.46 4.20
C SER A 286 3.57 3.96 4.61
N MET A 287 4.60 3.11 4.60
CA MET A 287 5.97 3.48 4.98
C MET A 287 6.65 4.38 3.93
N VAL A 288 6.29 4.24 2.64
CA VAL A 288 6.94 4.99 1.54
C VAL A 288 6.12 6.15 1.01
N THR A 289 4.83 6.27 1.37
CA THR A 289 3.98 7.32 0.82
C THR A 289 4.37 8.70 1.35
N ILE A 290 4.35 9.69 0.46
CA ILE A 290 4.50 11.10 0.82
C ILE A 290 3.29 11.91 0.33
N SER A 291 2.76 11.59 -0.85
CA SER A 291 1.76 12.40 -1.56
C SER A 291 0.50 12.69 -0.73
N ALA A 292 -0.03 11.67 -0.04
CA ALA A 292 -1.26 11.81 0.74
C ALA A 292 -1.01 12.43 2.13
N VAL A 293 0.18 12.25 2.72
CA VAL A 293 0.46 12.65 4.11
C VAL A 293 1.19 13.97 4.25
N VAL A 294 1.78 14.50 3.16
CA VAL A 294 2.64 15.70 3.20
C VAL A 294 1.92 16.94 3.74
N PHE A 295 0.63 17.10 3.46
CA PHE A 295 -0.19 18.21 3.94
C PHE A 295 -0.73 18.03 5.36
N LEU A 296 -0.76 16.80 5.86
CA LEU A 296 -1.39 16.42 7.13
C LEU A 296 -0.40 16.24 8.28
N SER A 297 0.88 15.97 7.94
CA SER A 297 1.92 15.78 8.96
C SER A 297 2.44 17.12 9.50
N GLY A 298 2.32 17.34 10.80
CA GLY A 298 2.89 18.48 11.51
C GLY A 298 4.29 18.21 12.07
N ALA A 299 4.83 19.12 12.88
CA ALA A 299 6.14 18.95 13.52
C ALA A 299 6.19 17.75 14.47
N ARG A 300 5.13 17.52 15.26
CA ARG A 300 5.02 16.40 16.20
C ARG A 300 4.70 15.06 15.56
N THR A 301 4.13 15.09 14.35
CA THR A 301 3.72 13.89 13.59
C THR A 301 4.54 13.73 12.34
N MET A 302 5.77 14.24 12.35
CA MET A 302 6.69 14.16 11.22
C MET A 302 7.00 12.70 10.88
N LEU A 303 6.92 12.38 9.59
CA LEU A 303 7.24 11.07 9.03
C LEU A 303 8.58 11.12 8.29
N ILE A 304 9.22 9.96 8.15
CA ILE A 304 10.55 9.85 7.52
C ILE A 304 10.53 10.32 6.05
N THR A 305 9.45 10.09 5.32
CA THR A 305 9.29 10.56 3.93
C THR A 305 9.22 12.09 3.85
N ARG A 306 8.61 12.75 4.83
CA ARG A 306 8.63 14.21 4.94
C ARG A 306 10.00 14.72 5.34
N LYS A 307 10.73 14.03 6.23
CA LYS A 307 12.10 14.38 6.60
C LYS A 307 13.05 14.28 5.40
N ILE A 308 12.90 13.25 4.58
CA ILE A 308 13.63 13.12 3.30
C ILE A 308 13.37 14.35 2.41
N LYS A 309 12.12 14.81 2.31
CA LYS A 309 11.78 16.00 1.53
C LYS A 309 12.39 17.28 2.10
N GLU A 310 12.45 17.42 3.42
CA GLU A 310 13.12 18.53 4.08
C GLU A 310 14.64 18.53 3.79
N LEU A 311 15.30 17.37 3.93
CA LEU A 311 16.72 17.22 3.62
C LEU A 311 17.04 17.51 2.14
N GLN A 312 16.12 17.17 1.24
CA GLN A 312 16.25 17.49 -0.18
C GLN A 312 16.27 18.99 -0.43
N TYR A 313 15.45 19.76 0.28
CA TYR A 313 15.46 21.21 0.18
C TYR A 313 16.81 21.83 0.61
N PHE A 314 17.52 21.17 1.54
CA PHE A 314 18.87 21.54 1.99
C PHE A 314 19.99 20.86 1.22
N GLU A 315 19.70 20.16 0.11
CA GLU A 315 20.67 19.45 -0.75
C GLU A 315 21.55 18.42 -0.02
N LYS A 316 21.04 17.84 1.07
CA LYS A 316 21.75 16.85 1.89
C LYS A 316 21.50 15.42 1.36
N PHE A 317 22.02 15.12 0.18
CA PHE A 317 21.75 13.88 -0.54
C PHE A 317 22.25 12.63 0.19
N GLU A 318 23.43 12.69 0.80
CA GLU A 318 23.99 11.55 1.53
C GLU A 318 23.06 11.12 2.69
N GLU A 319 22.53 12.09 3.45
CA GLU A 319 21.59 11.87 4.54
C GLU A 319 20.28 11.25 4.02
N ILE A 320 19.78 11.71 2.86
CA ILE A 320 18.59 11.17 2.21
C ILE A 320 18.77 9.69 1.87
N PHE A 321 19.93 9.31 1.32
CA PHE A 321 20.19 7.93 0.94
C PHE A 321 20.32 7.01 2.17
N VAL A 322 20.88 7.49 3.29
CA VAL A 322 20.89 6.72 4.56
C VAL A 322 19.47 6.45 5.04
N LEU A 323 18.60 7.47 5.06
CA LEU A 323 17.19 7.29 5.45
C LEU A 323 16.44 6.37 4.47
N SER A 324 16.74 6.47 3.18
CA SER A 324 16.16 5.60 2.15
C SER A 324 16.56 4.13 2.34
N LEU A 325 17.83 3.87 2.71
CA LEU A 325 18.28 2.52 3.07
C LEU A 325 17.58 1.99 4.33
N LEU A 326 17.35 2.84 5.32
CA LEU A 326 16.63 2.46 6.54
C LEU A 326 15.19 2.02 6.21
N ILE A 327 14.48 2.79 5.37
CA ILE A 327 13.15 2.42 4.87
C ILE A 327 13.21 1.12 4.07
N PHE A 328 14.18 1.00 3.16
CA PHE A 328 14.35 -0.17 2.30
C PHE A 328 14.53 -1.45 3.12
N PHE A 329 15.48 -1.48 4.06
CA PHE A 329 15.73 -2.66 4.89
C PHE A 329 14.53 -3.00 5.79
N THR A 330 13.83 -2.01 6.32
CA THR A 330 12.61 -2.21 7.10
C THR A 330 11.53 -2.89 6.24
N ASN A 331 11.29 -2.37 5.04
CA ASN A 331 10.30 -2.93 4.13
C ASN A 331 10.65 -4.34 3.66
N VAL A 332 11.95 -4.59 3.36
CA VAL A 332 12.44 -5.94 3.02
C VAL A 332 12.26 -6.89 4.19
N ALA A 333 12.60 -6.49 5.42
CA ALA A 333 12.42 -7.33 6.60
C ALA A 333 10.95 -7.69 6.83
N VAL A 334 10.05 -6.70 6.79
CA VAL A 334 8.60 -6.95 6.93
C VAL A 334 8.08 -7.84 5.80
N LYS A 335 8.53 -7.61 4.56
CA LYS A 335 8.18 -8.45 3.42
C LYS A 335 8.58 -9.91 3.65
N LEU A 336 9.82 -10.16 4.02
CA LEU A 336 10.33 -11.53 4.26
C LEU A 336 9.58 -12.22 5.40
N ILE A 337 9.29 -11.50 6.47
CA ILE A 337 8.50 -12.02 7.60
C ILE A 337 7.09 -12.38 7.14
N CYS A 338 6.41 -11.49 6.44
CA CYS A 338 5.05 -11.72 5.96
C CYS A 338 4.98 -12.85 4.93
N ASP A 339 5.95 -12.94 4.00
CA ASP A 339 6.02 -14.02 3.02
C ASP A 339 6.24 -15.38 3.71
N ALA A 340 7.13 -15.46 4.70
CA ALA A 340 7.35 -16.66 5.49
C ALA A 340 6.08 -17.08 6.28
N LEU A 341 5.36 -16.12 6.86
CA LEU A 341 4.11 -16.39 7.57
C LEU A 341 2.98 -16.80 6.63
N ALA A 342 2.89 -16.19 5.44
CA ALA A 342 1.94 -16.56 4.40
C ALA A 342 2.21 -17.99 3.88
N GLU A 343 3.47 -18.36 3.69
CA GLU A 343 3.84 -19.71 3.25
C GLU A 343 3.52 -20.76 4.32
N ARG A 344 3.81 -20.47 5.60
CA ARG A 344 3.43 -21.34 6.72
C ARG A 344 1.91 -21.52 6.79
N ALA A 345 1.13 -20.44 6.60
CA ALA A 345 -0.32 -20.51 6.59
C ALA A 345 -0.87 -21.34 5.42
N ARG A 346 -0.21 -21.34 4.26
CA ARG A 346 -0.58 -22.21 3.10
C ARG A 346 -0.29 -23.69 3.38
N LYS A 347 0.86 -24.00 4.00
CA LYS A 347 1.27 -25.37 4.31
C LYS A 347 0.45 -26.00 5.45
N ASN A 348 0.02 -25.19 6.41
CA ASN A 348 -0.73 -25.67 7.58
C ASN A 348 -1.90 -24.75 7.93
N PRO A 349 -3.03 -24.82 7.19
CA PRO A 349 -4.18 -23.96 7.41
C PRO A 349 -4.80 -24.11 8.82
N GLN A 350 -4.63 -25.30 9.45
CA GLN A 350 -5.22 -25.61 10.75
C GLN A 350 -4.27 -25.36 11.96
N GLY A 351 -2.98 -25.11 11.72
CA GLY A 351 -1.98 -24.89 12.77
C GLY A 351 -1.42 -23.47 12.87
N GLY A 352 -1.95 -22.52 12.10
CA GLY A 352 -1.39 -21.17 11.97
C GLY A 352 -1.55 -20.28 13.21
N LEU A 353 -0.71 -19.24 13.29
CA LEU A 353 -0.70 -18.22 14.36
C LEU A 353 -2.08 -17.61 14.61
N ILE A 354 -2.85 -17.35 13.55
CA ILE A 354 -4.21 -16.78 13.63
C ILE A 354 -5.14 -17.73 14.42
N GLN A 355 -5.01 -19.04 14.20
CA GLN A 355 -5.84 -20.01 14.91
C GLN A 355 -5.43 -20.17 16.38
N SER A 356 -4.13 -20.05 16.71
CA SER A 356 -3.66 -20.03 18.09
C SER A 356 -4.14 -18.80 18.86
N ILE A 357 -4.16 -17.64 18.22
CA ILE A 357 -4.73 -16.39 18.78
C ILE A 357 -6.25 -16.57 18.96
N MET A 358 -6.96 -17.09 17.98
CA MET A 358 -8.41 -17.31 18.08
C MET A 358 -8.78 -18.35 19.15
N ARG A 359 -8.00 -19.42 19.30
CA ARG A 359 -8.19 -20.39 20.41
C ARG A 359 -8.03 -19.70 21.76
N ARG A 360 -7.01 -18.86 21.96
CA ARG A 360 -6.81 -18.10 23.19
C ARG A 360 -7.98 -17.14 23.48
N LEU A 361 -8.49 -16.43 22.46
CA LEU A 361 -9.66 -15.55 22.61
C LEU A 361 -10.96 -16.30 22.88
N SER A 362 -11.13 -17.52 22.38
CA SER A 362 -12.33 -18.34 22.62
C SER A 362 -12.28 -19.03 24.00
N SER A 363 -11.09 -19.41 24.47
CA SER A 363 -10.92 -20.06 25.78
C SER A 363 -11.13 -19.09 26.95
N SER A 364 -10.95 -17.78 26.74
CA SER A 364 -11.23 -16.74 27.76
C SER A 364 -12.73 -16.45 27.95
N ARG A 365 -13.62 -17.04 27.13
CA ARG A 365 -15.08 -16.81 27.16
C ARG A 365 -15.90 -18.00 27.70
N THR A 366 -15.32 -19.11 28.10
CA THR A 366 -16.05 -20.19 28.77
C THR A 366 -16.07 -19.92 30.27
N PRO A 367 -17.22 -19.50 30.87
CA PRO A 367 -17.36 -19.58 32.31
C PRO A 367 -17.37 -21.07 32.69
N THR A 368 -16.56 -21.42 33.65
CA THR A 368 -16.61 -22.69 34.36
C THR A 368 -18.01 -22.90 34.92
N LEU A 369 -18.82 -23.72 34.25
CA LEU A 369 -20.00 -24.32 34.91
C LEU A 369 -19.47 -25.24 35.99
N SER A 370 -19.48 -24.73 37.22
CA SER A 370 -19.27 -25.52 38.45
C SER A 370 -20.29 -26.64 38.43
N THR A 371 -19.81 -27.86 38.49
CA THR A 371 -20.55 -29.08 38.77
C THR A 371 -21.29 -28.89 40.11
N VAL A 372 -22.61 -28.70 40.02
CA VAL A 372 -23.47 -28.89 41.18
C VAL A 372 -23.57 -30.41 41.39
N SER A 373 -22.88 -30.90 42.37
CA SER A 373 -23.05 -32.25 42.91
C SER A 373 -24.43 -32.33 43.56
N THR A 374 -25.33 -33.07 43.00
CA THR A 374 -26.54 -33.57 43.68
C THR A 374 -26.10 -34.76 44.51
N GLY A 375 -25.92 -34.52 45.83
CA GLY A 375 -25.98 -35.56 46.83
C GLY A 375 -27.40 -35.67 47.39
N ALA A 376 -27.94 -36.83 47.29
CA ALA A 376 -28.90 -37.54 48.21
C ALA A 376 -29.54 -38.68 47.45
#